data_d29cf47cc76a6ca9f08a7354eab8d1f0
#
_entry.id   d29cf47cc76a6ca9f08a7354eab8d1f0
#
_cell.length_a   1.000
_cell.length_b   1.000
_cell.length_c   1.000
_cell.angle_alpha   90.00
_cell.angle_beta   90.00
_cell.angle_gamma   90.00
#
_symmetry.space_group_name_H-M   'P 1'
#
loop_
_entity.id
_entity.type
_entity.pdbx_description
1 polymer ?
#
loop_
_entity_poly.entity_id
_entity_poly.type
_entity_poly.pdbx_seq_one_letter_code
_entity_poly.pdbx_strand_id
1 'polypeptide(L)'
;MTIEEQAGQLMMIGIPGTEVDGETEQLIRDCRVGGVIYFQRNVDSPGQVKALSERLQEINGRRAPLLIAIDQEGGMVARIRDGVTQIPGQMAIGATGDPKAAGTLARISGKELAALGINVNFAPCADVNSNPANPVIGVRSFGSDASTVASFVREAVAGYQESGVSAAIKHFPGHGDTSVDSHLTLPKLDHELTRLNEVELVPFRAAAAEADLVMSAHIQFSAIDEAYPATLSEPIISRLLRDEIGFEGVAITDCMEMDAISKTFGTADAAVRAIQAGMDIVLISHTPSVQRETHRKLVAAIKDGTIPMARVDEALERINRLKAKHRARKENGEELDKLVVQHRETAARIRKRTISSLTDLWAPLAAGQKVELIFCRPYRQSYADEQTDSSNLLAEHLRKHGFDVAFTPVPSDLSEEEASRVLSQERTGAVVFCSYLPADHPNQRMLAEELAKRYPDLIGVSLRSPYDARVLPCMKRYITGYESTAEAIKAVSRVLAGLEEPTGRLPITQ
;
A
#
# COMPACT_ATOMS: atom_id res chain seq x y z
N MET A 1 -19.20 29.49 -5.49
CA MET A 1 -19.67 28.09 -5.76
C MET A 1 -21.09 27.96 -5.24
N THR A 2 -21.95 27.23 -5.95
CA THR A 2 -23.27 26.86 -5.42
C THR A 2 -23.08 25.74 -4.36
N ILE A 3 -24.11 25.42 -3.57
CA ILE A 3 -24.05 24.32 -2.60
C ILE A 3 -23.78 22.98 -3.30
N GLU A 4 -24.33 22.76 -4.48
CA GLU A 4 -24.08 21.58 -5.29
C GLU A 4 -22.60 21.46 -5.69
N GLU A 5 -21.98 22.55 -6.10
CA GLU A 5 -20.56 22.60 -6.41
C GLU A 5 -19.69 22.42 -5.15
N GLN A 6 -20.08 23.02 -4.03
CA GLN A 6 -19.38 22.84 -2.75
C GLN A 6 -19.41 21.38 -2.30
N ALA A 7 -20.59 20.74 -2.32
CA ALA A 7 -20.75 19.32 -1.98
C ALA A 7 -19.87 18.41 -2.87
N GLY A 8 -19.82 18.71 -4.18
CA GLY A 8 -18.97 17.95 -5.09
C GLY A 8 -17.48 18.08 -4.78
N GLN A 9 -17.01 19.26 -4.36
CA GLN A 9 -15.61 19.43 -3.97
C GLN A 9 -15.21 18.62 -2.72
N LEU A 10 -16.16 18.22 -1.87
CA LEU A 10 -15.94 17.33 -0.75
C LEU A 10 -15.89 15.85 -1.14
N MET A 11 -15.96 15.52 -2.43
CA MET A 11 -15.98 14.15 -2.93
C MET A 11 -14.78 13.84 -3.82
N MET A 12 -14.22 12.66 -3.64
CA MET A 12 -13.32 12.00 -4.60
C MET A 12 -13.97 10.70 -5.06
N ILE A 13 -13.99 10.45 -6.37
CA ILE A 13 -14.68 9.30 -6.95
C ILE A 13 -13.72 8.39 -7.71
N GLY A 14 -14.08 7.10 -7.83
CA GLY A 14 -13.45 6.21 -8.81
C GLY A 14 -14.23 6.18 -10.12
N ILE A 15 -13.57 5.70 -11.17
CA ILE A 15 -14.14 5.54 -12.49
C ILE A 15 -14.09 4.07 -12.94
N PRO A 16 -14.96 3.62 -13.88
CA PRO A 16 -15.12 2.20 -14.15
C PRO A 16 -14.03 1.58 -15.00
N GLY A 17 -13.38 2.32 -15.89
CA GLY A 17 -12.48 1.78 -16.92
C GLY A 17 -11.27 2.65 -17.22
N THR A 18 -10.61 2.35 -18.32
CA THR A 18 -9.38 3.00 -18.78
C THR A 18 -9.63 4.30 -19.56
N GLU A 19 -10.90 4.60 -19.84
CA GLU A 19 -11.34 5.80 -20.56
C GLU A 19 -12.51 6.46 -19.82
N VAL A 20 -12.76 7.72 -20.10
CA VAL A 20 -13.93 8.43 -19.58
C VAL A 20 -15.12 8.17 -20.51
N ASP A 21 -16.07 7.40 -20.02
CA ASP A 21 -17.35 7.20 -20.70
C ASP A 21 -18.34 8.37 -20.48
N GLY A 22 -19.46 8.35 -21.22
CA GLY A 22 -20.44 9.42 -21.13
C GLY A 22 -21.10 9.57 -19.75
N GLU A 23 -21.27 8.46 -19.01
CA GLU A 23 -21.81 8.49 -17.66
C GLU A 23 -20.83 9.12 -16.67
N THR A 24 -19.55 8.74 -16.75
CA THR A 24 -18.47 9.33 -15.95
C THR A 24 -18.32 10.83 -16.25
N GLU A 25 -18.30 11.22 -17.54
CA GLU A 25 -18.22 12.64 -17.92
C GLU A 25 -19.39 13.44 -17.34
N GLN A 26 -20.62 12.91 -17.44
CA GLN A 26 -21.80 13.54 -16.89
C GLN A 26 -21.73 13.65 -15.36
N LEU A 27 -21.30 12.61 -14.67
CA LEU A 27 -21.14 12.60 -13.21
C LEU A 27 -20.15 13.70 -12.76
N ILE A 28 -18.98 13.78 -13.41
CA ILE A 28 -17.96 14.79 -13.09
C ILE A 28 -18.52 16.20 -13.32
N ARG A 29 -19.23 16.43 -14.44
CA ARG A 29 -19.82 17.74 -14.78
C ARG A 29 -20.94 18.13 -13.84
N ASP A 30 -21.86 17.21 -13.53
CA ASP A 30 -23.07 17.48 -12.74
C ASP A 30 -22.76 17.64 -11.26
N CYS A 31 -21.92 16.73 -10.69
CA CYS A 31 -21.57 16.74 -9.27
C CYS A 31 -20.38 17.64 -8.94
N ARG A 32 -19.59 18.07 -9.94
CA ARG A 32 -18.41 18.94 -9.71
C ARG A 32 -17.42 18.36 -8.71
N VAL A 33 -17.15 17.07 -8.81
CA VAL A 33 -16.29 16.35 -7.87
C VAL A 33 -14.91 16.98 -7.68
N GLY A 34 -14.37 16.87 -6.47
CA GLY A 34 -13.08 17.44 -6.08
C GLY A 34 -11.89 16.69 -6.63
N GLY A 35 -12.04 15.38 -6.88
CA GLY A 35 -10.97 14.53 -7.39
C GLY A 35 -11.44 13.17 -7.91
N VAL A 36 -10.49 12.44 -8.49
CA VAL A 36 -10.66 11.07 -9.01
C VAL A 36 -9.53 10.19 -8.50
N ILE A 37 -9.82 8.94 -8.13
CA ILE A 37 -8.83 7.92 -7.78
C ILE A 37 -8.73 6.85 -8.87
N TYR A 38 -7.49 6.43 -9.18
CA TYR A 38 -7.19 5.32 -10.07
C TYR A 38 -6.93 4.02 -9.30
N PHE A 39 -7.47 2.94 -9.84
CA PHE A 39 -7.20 1.55 -9.47
C PHE A 39 -6.57 0.82 -10.66
N GLN A 40 -6.17 -0.44 -10.48
CA GLN A 40 -5.61 -1.24 -11.57
C GLN A 40 -6.55 -1.34 -12.78
N ARG A 41 -7.87 -1.35 -12.58
CA ARG A 41 -8.87 -1.35 -13.68
C ARG A 41 -8.80 -0.10 -14.58
N ASN A 42 -8.12 0.94 -14.13
CA ASN A 42 -7.95 2.19 -14.88
C ASN A 42 -6.61 2.27 -15.60
N VAL A 43 -5.79 1.22 -15.52
CA VAL A 43 -4.42 1.19 -16.03
C VAL A 43 -4.28 0.10 -17.08
N ASP A 44 -3.91 0.51 -18.29
CA ASP A 44 -3.49 -0.37 -19.39
C ASP A 44 -2.02 -0.11 -19.74
N SER A 45 -1.65 1.15 -19.91
CA SER A 45 -0.28 1.58 -20.18
C SER A 45 -0.04 2.99 -19.61
N PRO A 46 1.22 3.40 -19.38
CA PRO A 46 1.53 4.76 -18.95
C PRO A 46 0.98 5.84 -19.89
N GLY A 47 1.07 5.60 -21.20
CA GLY A 47 0.54 6.54 -22.20
C GLY A 47 -0.98 6.70 -22.09
N GLN A 48 -1.70 5.59 -21.86
CA GLN A 48 -3.15 5.61 -21.63
C GLN A 48 -3.51 6.35 -20.34
N VAL A 49 -2.80 6.11 -19.23
CA VAL A 49 -3.02 6.79 -17.94
C VAL A 49 -2.81 8.30 -18.08
N LYS A 50 -1.78 8.73 -18.81
CA LYS A 50 -1.55 10.14 -19.09
C LYS A 50 -2.71 10.77 -19.87
N ALA A 51 -3.14 10.10 -20.96
CA ALA A 51 -4.27 10.57 -21.76
C ALA A 51 -5.57 10.65 -20.94
N LEU A 52 -5.81 9.67 -20.05
CA LEU A 52 -6.94 9.66 -19.13
C LEU A 52 -6.88 10.85 -18.16
N SER A 53 -5.71 11.13 -17.58
CA SER A 53 -5.51 12.27 -16.68
C SER A 53 -5.74 13.60 -17.38
N GLU A 54 -5.21 13.77 -18.59
CA GLU A 54 -5.44 14.98 -19.42
C GLU A 54 -6.93 15.15 -19.74
N ARG A 55 -7.61 14.06 -20.14
CA ARG A 55 -9.05 14.09 -20.46
C ARG A 55 -9.91 14.48 -19.25
N LEU A 56 -9.60 13.97 -18.05
CA LEU A 56 -10.29 14.33 -16.82
C LEU A 56 -10.12 15.81 -16.49
N GLN A 57 -8.92 16.36 -16.65
CA GLN A 57 -8.68 17.80 -16.44
C GLN A 57 -9.39 18.66 -17.50
N GLU A 58 -9.49 18.23 -18.77
CA GLU A 58 -10.28 18.90 -19.81
C GLU A 58 -11.78 18.97 -19.45
N ILE A 59 -12.35 17.86 -18.96
CA ILE A 59 -13.77 17.79 -18.53
C ILE A 59 -14.02 18.74 -17.35
N ASN A 60 -13.08 18.81 -16.42
CA ASN A 60 -13.12 19.75 -15.29
C ASN A 60 -13.07 21.22 -15.75
N GLY A 61 -12.41 21.51 -16.88
CA GLY A 61 -12.33 22.84 -17.50
C GLY A 61 -11.31 23.74 -16.81
N ARG A 62 -11.51 25.08 -16.93
CA ARG A 62 -10.55 26.09 -16.42
C ARG A 62 -10.63 26.36 -14.91
N ARG A 63 -11.13 25.42 -14.12
CA ARG A 63 -11.26 25.52 -12.66
C ARG A 63 -9.96 25.20 -11.96
N ALA A 64 -9.99 25.15 -10.62
CA ALA A 64 -8.94 24.52 -9.86
C ALA A 64 -8.77 23.05 -10.30
N PRO A 65 -7.53 22.52 -10.41
CA PRO A 65 -7.32 21.19 -10.97
C PRO A 65 -8.06 20.11 -10.15
N LEU A 66 -8.47 19.04 -10.83
CA LEU A 66 -8.89 17.84 -10.12
C LEU A 66 -7.70 17.28 -9.35
N LEU A 67 -7.97 16.77 -8.16
CA LEU A 67 -7.03 15.87 -7.47
C LEU A 67 -7.12 14.51 -8.17
N ILE A 68 -6.04 14.05 -8.77
CA ILE A 68 -5.96 12.73 -9.39
C ILE A 68 -5.06 11.89 -8.52
N ALA A 69 -5.66 10.89 -7.85
CA ALA A 69 -5.03 10.08 -6.84
C ALA A 69 -4.78 8.65 -7.31
N ILE A 70 -3.82 7.98 -6.66
CA ILE A 70 -3.52 6.56 -6.86
C ILE A 70 -2.94 5.95 -5.58
N ASP A 71 -3.08 4.63 -5.39
CA ASP A 71 -2.31 3.85 -4.42
C ASP A 71 -1.07 3.28 -5.09
N GLN A 72 0.03 3.99 -5.06
CA GLN A 72 1.33 3.55 -5.56
C GLN A 72 2.33 3.51 -4.42
N GLU A 73 2.11 2.57 -3.46
CA GLU A 73 2.93 2.39 -2.26
C GLU A 73 4.29 1.75 -2.58
N GLY A 74 4.34 0.96 -3.64
CA GLY A 74 5.43 0.07 -4.01
C GLY A 74 5.20 -1.38 -3.59
N GLY A 75 6.07 -2.29 -4.04
CA GLY A 75 5.96 -3.71 -3.72
C GLY A 75 4.63 -4.31 -4.17
N MET A 76 3.88 -4.88 -3.20
CA MET A 76 2.61 -5.56 -3.48
C MET A 76 1.47 -4.59 -3.78
N VAL A 77 1.56 -3.31 -3.40
CA VAL A 77 0.54 -2.29 -3.63
C VAL A 77 1.04 -1.26 -4.65
N ALA A 78 0.87 -1.58 -5.91
CA ALA A 78 1.29 -0.74 -7.03
C ALA A 78 0.34 -0.95 -8.21
N ARG A 79 -0.44 0.09 -8.56
CA ARG A 79 -1.45 0.01 -9.64
C ARG A 79 -0.81 0.08 -11.03
N ILE A 80 0.26 0.88 -11.17
CA ILE A 80 1.04 0.97 -12.40
C ILE A 80 2.31 0.14 -12.20
N ARG A 81 2.44 -0.94 -12.99
CA ARG A 81 3.57 -1.86 -12.88
C ARG A 81 4.51 -1.79 -14.07
N ASP A 82 3.95 -1.66 -15.25
CA ASP A 82 4.72 -1.61 -16.49
C ASP A 82 5.03 -0.17 -16.93
N GLY A 83 6.20 0.03 -17.49
CA GLY A 83 6.63 1.33 -18.02
C GLY A 83 6.99 2.38 -16.97
N VAL A 84 7.00 2.03 -15.66
CA VAL A 84 7.48 2.86 -14.55
C VAL A 84 8.56 2.14 -13.75
N THR A 85 9.28 2.86 -12.90
CA THR A 85 10.26 2.26 -12.00
C THR A 85 9.57 1.51 -10.87
N GLN A 86 9.79 0.20 -10.78
CA GLN A 86 9.25 -0.61 -9.71
C GLN A 86 10.05 -0.39 -8.42
N ILE A 87 9.47 0.33 -7.46
CA ILE A 87 10.07 0.55 -6.14
C ILE A 87 9.74 -0.62 -5.19
N PRO A 88 10.63 -0.97 -4.24
CA PRO A 88 10.33 -1.97 -3.21
C PRO A 88 9.15 -1.58 -2.34
N GLY A 89 8.49 -2.59 -1.73
CA GLY A 89 7.52 -2.37 -0.67
C GLY A 89 8.14 -1.76 0.58
N GLN A 90 7.32 -1.13 1.41
CA GLN A 90 7.82 -0.31 2.52
C GLN A 90 8.63 -1.13 3.55
N MET A 91 8.23 -2.37 3.87
CA MET A 91 9.02 -3.20 4.80
C MET A 91 10.37 -3.59 4.21
N ALA A 92 10.44 -3.85 2.89
CA ALA A 92 11.70 -4.04 2.19
C ALA A 92 12.58 -2.77 2.24
N ILE A 93 11.98 -1.59 2.10
CA ILE A 93 12.71 -0.32 2.27
C ILE A 93 13.17 -0.16 3.73
N GLY A 94 12.32 -0.49 4.72
CA GLY A 94 12.67 -0.50 6.15
C GLY A 94 13.89 -1.37 6.45
N ALA A 95 14.00 -2.52 5.77
CA ALA A 95 15.13 -3.43 5.90
C ALA A 95 16.48 -2.82 5.46
N THR A 96 16.49 -1.74 4.68
CA THR A 96 17.73 -1.01 4.36
C THR A 96 18.37 -0.34 5.58
N GLY A 97 17.60 -0.10 6.65
CA GLY A 97 18.03 0.67 7.83
C GLY A 97 18.37 2.15 7.51
N ASP A 98 17.93 2.65 6.36
CA ASP A 98 18.29 3.97 5.84
C ASP A 98 17.03 4.75 5.41
N PRO A 99 16.49 5.63 6.27
CA PRO A 99 15.28 6.40 5.95
C PRO A 99 15.41 7.23 4.65
N LYS A 100 16.62 7.69 4.30
CA LYS A 100 16.85 8.44 3.05
C LYS A 100 16.56 7.60 1.80
N ALA A 101 16.62 6.27 1.91
CA ALA A 101 16.20 5.38 0.82
C ALA A 101 14.70 5.55 0.52
N ALA A 102 13.85 5.71 1.56
CA ALA A 102 12.42 5.96 1.39
C ALA A 102 12.17 7.31 0.68
N GLY A 103 12.85 8.38 1.10
CA GLY A 103 12.75 9.69 0.43
C GLY A 103 13.19 9.65 -1.03
N THR A 104 14.29 8.95 -1.31
CA THR A 104 14.78 8.79 -2.69
C THR A 104 13.78 8.04 -3.57
N LEU A 105 13.21 6.93 -3.08
CA LEU A 105 12.25 6.12 -3.83
C LEU A 105 10.90 6.82 -3.98
N ALA A 106 10.44 7.52 -2.95
CA ALA A 106 9.24 8.34 -3.01
C ALA A 106 9.36 9.46 -4.05
N ARG A 107 10.52 10.14 -4.13
CA ARG A 107 10.79 11.15 -5.15
C ARG A 107 10.81 10.56 -6.56
N ILE A 108 11.40 9.37 -6.74
CA ILE A 108 11.39 8.63 -8.01
C ILE A 108 9.94 8.34 -8.43
N SER A 109 9.18 7.65 -7.57
CA SER A 109 7.78 7.32 -7.83
C SER A 109 6.95 8.57 -8.12
N GLY A 110 7.09 9.61 -7.28
CA GLY A 110 6.34 10.85 -7.43
C GLY A 110 6.63 11.59 -8.74
N LYS A 111 7.88 11.66 -9.20
CA LYS A 111 8.21 12.27 -10.50
C LYS A 111 7.58 11.53 -11.67
N GLU A 112 7.58 10.20 -11.62
CA GLU A 112 6.97 9.38 -12.66
C GLU A 112 5.44 9.49 -12.63
N LEU A 113 4.82 9.54 -11.45
CA LEU A 113 3.38 9.81 -11.29
C LEU A 113 2.99 11.20 -11.81
N ALA A 114 3.78 12.22 -11.49
CA ALA A 114 3.55 13.58 -12.00
C ALA A 114 3.60 13.66 -13.53
N ALA A 115 4.51 12.90 -14.18
CA ALA A 115 4.61 12.82 -15.64
C ALA A 115 3.36 12.17 -16.28
N LEU A 116 2.58 11.42 -15.50
CA LEU A 116 1.29 10.82 -15.88
C LEU A 116 0.08 11.69 -15.54
N GLY A 117 0.29 12.90 -15.00
CA GLY A 117 -0.77 13.79 -14.58
C GLY A 117 -1.41 13.43 -13.23
N ILE A 118 -0.83 12.47 -12.48
CA ILE A 118 -1.26 12.09 -11.13
C ILE A 118 -0.61 13.06 -10.14
N ASN A 119 -1.40 13.66 -9.26
CA ASN A 119 -0.94 14.71 -8.36
C ASN A 119 -1.09 14.38 -6.86
N VAL A 120 -1.71 13.25 -6.53
CA VAL A 120 -1.83 12.73 -5.16
C VAL A 120 -1.44 11.25 -5.15
N ASN A 121 -0.58 10.85 -4.21
CA ASN A 121 -0.35 9.44 -3.94
C ASN A 121 -0.83 9.08 -2.54
N PHE A 122 -1.67 8.05 -2.42
CA PHE A 122 -2.09 7.51 -1.13
C PHE A 122 -0.99 6.62 -0.55
N ALA A 123 0.12 7.26 -0.25
CA ALA A 123 1.33 6.74 0.36
C ALA A 123 2.08 7.89 1.07
N PRO A 124 2.91 7.58 2.08
CA PRO A 124 3.23 6.25 2.60
C PRO A 124 2.20 5.71 3.59
N CYS A 125 2.23 4.37 3.78
CA CYS A 125 1.60 3.72 4.93
C CYS A 125 2.40 4.10 6.20
N ALA A 126 1.75 4.76 7.14
CA ALA A 126 2.32 5.22 8.41
C ALA A 126 1.98 4.29 9.58
N ASP A 127 1.30 3.18 9.29
CA ASP A 127 0.95 2.18 10.31
C ASP A 127 2.19 1.48 10.85
N VAL A 128 2.24 1.30 12.16
CA VAL A 128 3.27 0.50 12.84
C VAL A 128 2.80 -0.94 12.90
N ASN A 129 3.50 -1.89 12.27
CA ASN A 129 3.09 -3.29 12.27
C ASN A 129 3.38 -3.97 13.61
N SER A 130 2.64 -3.58 14.65
CA SER A 130 2.79 -4.09 16.02
C SER A 130 2.23 -5.51 16.19
N ASN A 131 1.28 -5.93 15.32
CA ASN A 131 0.73 -7.27 15.29
C ASN A 131 1.33 -8.08 14.12
N PRO A 132 2.14 -9.11 14.38
CA PRO A 132 2.69 -9.98 13.33
C PRO A 132 1.64 -10.71 12.49
N ALA A 133 0.43 -10.92 13.05
CA ALA A 133 -0.69 -11.60 12.40
C ALA A 133 -1.61 -10.63 11.63
N ASN A 134 -1.25 -9.34 11.51
CA ASN A 134 -2.06 -8.39 10.79
C ASN A 134 -2.21 -8.77 9.31
N PRO A 135 -3.44 -8.99 8.80
CA PRO A 135 -3.65 -9.49 7.45
C PRO A 135 -3.60 -8.39 6.36
N VAL A 136 -3.67 -7.10 6.75
CA VAL A 136 -3.84 -5.96 5.82
C VAL A 136 -2.60 -5.12 5.70
N ILE A 137 -1.96 -4.80 6.82
CA ILE A 137 -0.77 -3.95 6.86
C ILE A 137 0.48 -4.78 6.61
N GLY A 138 0.90 -5.62 7.55
CA GLY A 138 2.05 -6.50 7.36
C GLY A 138 3.23 -5.78 6.68
N VAL A 139 3.63 -6.29 5.52
CA VAL A 139 4.76 -5.77 4.73
C VAL A 139 4.53 -4.39 4.09
N ARG A 140 3.32 -3.83 4.19
CA ARG A 140 3.04 -2.43 3.78
C ARG A 140 3.58 -1.41 4.78
N SER A 141 3.84 -1.80 6.03
CA SER A 141 4.53 -0.96 7.02
C SER A 141 6.04 -0.96 6.80
N PHE A 142 6.73 0.11 7.20
CA PHE A 142 8.20 0.15 7.23
C PHE A 142 8.80 -0.75 8.32
N GLY A 143 8.00 -1.19 9.30
CA GLY A 143 8.46 -2.06 10.38
C GLY A 143 7.53 -2.11 11.59
N SER A 144 8.03 -2.69 12.70
CA SER A 144 7.27 -2.84 13.94
C SER A 144 7.67 -1.88 15.06
N ASP A 145 8.72 -1.05 14.85
CA ASP A 145 9.15 -0.02 15.81
C ASP A 145 8.63 1.35 15.38
N ALA A 146 7.89 2.02 16.27
CA ALA A 146 7.21 3.27 15.99
C ALA A 146 8.16 4.41 15.57
N SER A 147 9.33 4.51 16.19
CA SER A 147 10.32 5.56 15.91
C SER A 147 10.99 5.33 14.55
N THR A 148 11.27 4.09 14.24
CA THR A 148 11.77 3.68 12.92
C THR A 148 10.74 4.02 11.84
N VAL A 149 9.48 3.56 11.98
CA VAL A 149 8.41 3.87 11.02
C VAL A 149 8.28 5.38 10.83
N ALA A 150 8.28 6.17 11.92
CA ALA A 150 8.18 7.63 11.87
C ALA A 150 9.29 8.27 11.02
N SER A 151 10.54 7.80 11.19
CA SER A 151 11.67 8.32 10.43
C SER A 151 11.58 8.04 8.93
N PHE A 152 11.13 6.85 8.55
CA PHE A 152 10.91 6.47 7.14
C PHE A 152 9.72 7.21 6.53
N VAL A 153 8.62 7.37 7.27
CA VAL A 153 7.43 8.11 6.81
C VAL A 153 7.77 9.56 6.51
N ARG A 154 8.50 10.25 7.38
CA ARG A 154 8.92 11.64 7.14
C ARG A 154 9.73 11.79 5.86
N GLU A 155 10.74 10.97 5.68
CA GLU A 155 11.56 11.00 4.46
C GLU A 155 10.74 10.69 3.20
N ALA A 156 9.81 9.73 3.27
CA ALA A 156 8.92 9.42 2.15
C ALA A 156 8.01 10.61 1.80
N VAL A 157 7.39 11.25 2.80
CA VAL A 157 6.58 12.47 2.61
C VAL A 157 7.40 13.56 1.94
N ALA A 158 8.60 13.85 2.44
CA ALA A 158 9.49 14.84 1.85
C ALA A 158 9.82 14.51 0.37
N GLY A 159 10.11 13.23 0.07
CA GLY A 159 10.40 12.79 -1.29
C GLY A 159 9.23 12.98 -2.26
N TYR A 160 7.99 12.67 -1.85
CA TYR A 160 6.80 12.94 -2.67
C TYR A 160 6.61 14.44 -2.88
N GLN A 161 6.72 15.25 -1.85
CA GLN A 161 6.57 16.69 -1.96
C GLN A 161 7.62 17.33 -2.90
N GLU A 162 8.87 16.91 -2.80
CA GLU A 162 9.93 17.35 -3.71
C GLU A 162 9.63 16.99 -5.18
N SER A 163 8.95 15.86 -5.42
CA SER A 163 8.56 15.42 -6.76
C SER A 163 7.39 16.20 -7.36
N GLY A 164 6.63 16.90 -6.54
CA GLY A 164 5.43 17.56 -6.99
C GLY A 164 4.12 16.82 -6.73
N VAL A 165 4.15 15.63 -6.17
CA VAL A 165 2.98 14.84 -5.80
C VAL A 165 2.70 15.01 -4.31
N SER A 166 1.44 15.16 -3.94
CA SER A 166 1.02 15.24 -2.54
C SER A 166 0.93 13.85 -1.94
N ALA A 167 1.56 13.68 -0.77
CA ALA A 167 1.52 12.45 0.00
C ALA A 167 0.30 12.41 0.93
N ALA A 168 -0.37 11.25 1.01
CA ALA A 168 -1.37 10.97 2.02
C ALA A 168 -0.85 9.90 2.98
N ILE A 169 -0.53 10.27 4.21
CA ILE A 169 -0.14 9.30 5.24
C ILE A 169 -1.38 8.55 5.75
N LYS A 170 -1.27 7.23 5.92
CA LYS A 170 -2.40 6.33 6.22
C LYS A 170 -2.00 5.16 7.11
N HIS A 171 -2.95 4.56 7.84
CA HIS A 171 -4.39 4.84 7.97
C HIS A 171 -4.66 5.36 9.39
N PHE A 172 -4.97 6.62 9.53
CA PHE A 172 -5.12 7.29 10.83
C PHE A 172 -6.31 6.74 11.65
N PRO A 173 -6.17 6.49 12.96
CA PRO A 173 -5.02 6.76 13.84
C PRO A 173 -3.99 5.62 13.94
N GLY A 174 -4.10 4.54 13.14
CA GLY A 174 -3.19 3.41 13.06
C GLY A 174 -3.91 2.08 12.86
N HIS A 175 -3.54 1.33 11.83
CA HIS A 175 -4.15 0.06 11.42
C HIS A 175 -3.26 -1.15 11.74
N GLY A 176 -2.05 -0.94 12.29
CA GLY A 176 -1.01 -1.97 12.38
C GLY A 176 -1.27 -3.09 13.39
N ASP A 177 -2.18 -2.92 14.36
CA ASP A 177 -2.50 -3.91 15.39
C ASP A 177 -3.81 -4.67 15.17
N THR A 178 -4.50 -4.46 14.05
CA THR A 178 -5.76 -5.17 13.77
C THR A 178 -5.52 -6.63 13.42
N SER A 179 -6.47 -7.49 13.80
CA SER A 179 -6.47 -8.92 13.49
C SER A 179 -7.43 -9.32 12.36
N VAL A 180 -8.17 -8.35 11.81
CA VAL A 180 -9.16 -8.55 10.74
C VAL A 180 -9.02 -7.47 9.67
N ASP A 181 -9.45 -7.80 8.45
CA ASP A 181 -9.43 -6.89 7.30
C ASP A 181 -10.63 -5.96 7.31
N SER A 182 -10.41 -4.65 7.31
CA SER A 182 -11.44 -3.61 7.24
C SER A 182 -12.22 -3.61 5.91
N HIS A 183 -11.72 -4.25 4.87
CA HIS A 183 -12.48 -4.49 3.64
C HIS A 183 -13.62 -5.50 3.82
N LEU A 184 -13.55 -6.37 4.84
CA LEU A 184 -14.52 -7.47 5.07
C LEU A 184 -15.43 -7.24 6.27
N THR A 185 -14.92 -6.54 7.29
CA THR A 185 -15.64 -6.30 8.54
C THR A 185 -15.06 -5.09 9.27
N LEU A 186 -15.81 -4.55 10.26
CA LEU A 186 -15.33 -3.44 11.07
C LEU A 186 -14.38 -3.93 12.17
N PRO A 187 -13.06 -3.66 12.08
CA PRO A 187 -12.12 -3.98 13.15
C PRO A 187 -12.41 -3.15 14.39
N LYS A 188 -12.17 -3.75 15.57
CA LYS A 188 -12.27 -3.07 16.87
C LYS A 188 -10.95 -3.21 17.63
N LEU A 189 -10.49 -2.11 18.20
CA LEU A 189 -9.34 -2.04 19.08
C LEU A 189 -9.72 -1.31 20.36
N ASP A 190 -9.34 -1.88 21.52
CA ASP A 190 -9.62 -1.31 22.85
C ASP A 190 -8.40 -0.54 23.37
N HIS A 191 -7.64 0.07 22.48
CA HIS A 191 -6.45 0.82 22.84
C HIS A 191 -6.81 2.15 23.49
N GLU A 192 -6.30 2.35 24.70
CA GLU A 192 -6.29 3.64 25.39
C GLU A 192 -5.44 4.67 24.64
N LEU A 193 -5.78 5.96 24.79
CA LEU A 193 -5.04 7.05 24.13
C LEU A 193 -3.54 7.03 24.49
N THR A 194 -3.18 6.58 25.69
CA THR A 194 -1.78 6.41 26.12
C THR A 194 -1.04 5.46 25.18
N ARG A 195 -1.61 4.28 24.92
CA ARG A 195 -1.04 3.29 23.98
C ARG A 195 -0.93 3.87 22.57
N LEU A 196 -1.96 4.53 22.08
CA LEU A 196 -1.92 5.16 20.76
C LEU A 196 -0.81 6.20 20.64
N ASN A 197 -0.60 7.01 21.67
CA ASN A 197 0.47 8.01 21.69
C ASN A 197 1.89 7.40 21.71
N GLU A 198 2.05 6.21 22.28
CA GLU A 198 3.35 5.53 22.37
C GLU A 198 3.70 4.77 21.09
N VAL A 199 2.71 4.33 20.31
CA VAL A 199 2.94 3.46 19.15
C VAL A 199 2.27 4.01 17.88
N GLU A 200 0.95 3.95 17.79
CA GLU A 200 0.21 4.16 16.55
C GLU A 200 0.33 5.59 16.02
N LEU A 201 0.27 6.60 16.91
CA LEU A 201 0.30 8.02 16.56
C LEU A 201 1.70 8.58 16.32
N VAL A 202 2.76 7.88 16.73
CA VAL A 202 4.14 8.38 16.59
C VAL A 202 4.50 8.76 15.16
N PRO A 203 4.25 7.93 14.14
CA PRO A 203 4.53 8.31 12.75
C PRO A 203 3.67 9.47 12.25
N PHE A 204 2.38 9.52 12.64
CA PHE A 204 1.48 10.59 12.25
C PHE A 204 1.90 11.93 12.84
N ARG A 205 2.22 12.00 14.14
CA ARG A 205 2.74 13.21 14.78
C ARG A 205 4.06 13.68 14.14
N ALA A 206 4.92 12.74 13.79
CA ALA A 206 6.21 13.06 13.18
C ALA A 206 6.09 13.68 11.77
N ALA A 207 5.04 13.33 11.02
CA ALA A 207 4.86 13.77 9.63
C ALA A 207 3.72 14.78 9.44
N ALA A 208 2.91 15.08 10.45
CA ALA A 208 1.72 15.91 10.34
C ALA A 208 1.99 17.32 9.78
N ALA A 209 3.09 17.95 10.18
CA ALA A 209 3.44 19.30 9.71
C ALA A 209 3.82 19.34 8.22
N GLU A 210 4.25 18.22 7.66
CA GLU A 210 4.79 18.13 6.31
C GLU A 210 3.81 17.45 5.34
N ALA A 211 2.94 16.54 5.82
CA ALA A 211 2.01 15.81 4.99
C ALA A 211 0.89 16.71 4.43
N ASP A 212 0.59 16.55 3.16
CA ASP A 212 -0.52 17.28 2.52
C ASP A 212 -1.89 16.67 2.85
N LEU A 213 -1.94 15.33 2.98
CA LEU A 213 -3.17 14.61 3.32
C LEU A 213 -2.92 13.59 4.44
N VAL A 214 -3.98 13.34 5.21
CA VAL A 214 -4.11 12.20 6.12
C VAL A 214 -5.35 11.41 5.70
N MET A 215 -5.19 10.09 5.51
CA MET A 215 -6.31 9.18 5.24
C MET A 215 -6.70 8.47 6.53
N SER A 216 -8.01 8.47 6.85
CA SER A 216 -8.55 7.79 8.04
C SER A 216 -8.73 6.29 7.82
N ALA A 217 -8.64 5.52 8.92
CA ALA A 217 -8.96 4.09 8.95
C ALA A 217 -10.43 3.83 9.31
N HIS A 218 -11.01 2.77 8.74
CA HIS A 218 -12.32 2.27 9.16
C HIS A 218 -12.17 1.28 10.33
N ILE A 219 -11.76 1.80 11.49
CA ILE A 219 -11.51 1.02 12.72
C ILE A 219 -12.22 1.70 13.88
N GLN A 220 -12.89 0.92 14.72
CA GLN A 220 -13.46 1.39 15.96
C GLN A 220 -12.43 1.32 17.09
N PHE A 221 -12.13 2.45 17.70
CA PHE A 221 -11.30 2.56 18.91
C PHE A 221 -12.22 2.76 20.10
N SER A 222 -12.66 1.65 20.71
CA SER A 222 -13.76 1.65 21.69
C SER A 222 -13.45 2.49 22.92
N ALA A 223 -12.18 2.62 23.31
CA ALA A 223 -11.76 3.48 24.44
C ALA A 223 -11.90 5.00 24.15
N ILE A 224 -12.04 5.40 22.87
CA ILE A 224 -12.19 6.81 22.48
C ILE A 224 -13.62 7.09 21.99
N ASP A 225 -14.18 6.20 21.18
CA ASP A 225 -15.55 6.31 20.64
C ASP A 225 -16.18 4.93 20.50
N GLU A 226 -17.15 4.63 21.38
CA GLU A 226 -17.88 3.35 21.35
C GLU A 226 -18.90 3.28 20.22
N ALA A 227 -19.32 4.42 19.66
CA ALA A 227 -20.40 4.49 18.69
C ALA A 227 -19.92 4.44 17.25
N TYR A 228 -18.74 5.01 16.95
CA TYR A 228 -18.32 5.23 15.59
C TYR A 228 -16.85 4.80 15.34
N PRO A 229 -16.57 4.26 14.13
CA PRO A 229 -15.19 4.05 13.69
C PRO A 229 -14.50 5.40 13.47
N ALA A 230 -13.15 5.40 13.46
CA ALA A 230 -12.32 6.60 13.39
C ALA A 230 -12.77 7.59 12.30
N THR A 231 -13.10 7.10 11.10
CA THR A 231 -13.58 7.93 9.97
C THR A 231 -14.84 8.73 10.30
N LEU A 232 -15.71 8.24 11.19
CA LEU A 232 -16.99 8.85 11.55
C LEU A 232 -17.00 9.51 12.94
N SER A 233 -15.84 9.49 13.64
CA SER A 233 -15.67 9.91 15.01
C SER A 233 -15.15 11.34 15.12
N GLU A 234 -15.94 12.25 15.64
CA GLU A 234 -15.50 13.62 15.94
C GLU A 234 -14.35 13.65 16.97
N PRO A 235 -14.36 12.86 18.08
CA PRO A 235 -13.23 12.78 18.99
C PRO A 235 -11.91 12.40 18.31
N ILE A 236 -11.94 11.55 17.28
CA ILE A 236 -10.73 11.11 16.57
C ILE A 236 -10.30 12.13 15.51
N ILE A 237 -11.24 12.61 14.69
CA ILE A 237 -10.87 13.49 13.56
C ILE A 237 -10.72 14.94 14.02
N SER A 238 -11.71 15.51 14.71
CA SER A 238 -11.62 16.91 15.11
C SER A 238 -10.68 17.11 16.31
N ARG A 239 -10.87 16.36 17.40
CA ARG A 239 -10.03 16.60 18.60
C ARG A 239 -8.63 16.03 18.44
N LEU A 240 -8.49 14.73 18.17
CA LEU A 240 -7.16 14.10 18.15
C LEU A 240 -6.33 14.55 16.95
N LEU A 241 -6.87 14.49 15.71
CA LEU A 241 -6.10 14.84 14.51
C LEU A 241 -5.91 16.36 14.37
N ARG A 242 -7.00 17.17 14.55
CA ARG A 242 -6.91 18.61 14.34
C ARG A 242 -6.35 19.35 15.54
N ASP A 243 -6.98 19.18 16.73
CA ASP A 243 -6.64 20.03 17.89
C ASP A 243 -5.36 19.54 18.58
N GLU A 244 -5.18 18.22 18.80
CA GLU A 244 -4.04 17.71 19.56
C GLU A 244 -2.78 17.48 18.70
N ILE A 245 -2.93 16.91 17.49
CA ILE A 245 -1.79 16.69 16.58
C ILE A 245 -1.48 17.96 15.79
N GLY A 246 -2.47 18.84 15.58
CA GLY A 246 -2.31 20.09 14.85
C GLY A 246 -2.23 19.91 13.34
N PHE A 247 -2.87 18.89 12.78
CA PHE A 247 -2.84 18.66 11.33
C PHE A 247 -3.67 19.69 10.57
N GLU A 248 -3.05 20.45 9.69
CA GLU A 248 -3.68 21.52 8.90
C GLU A 248 -3.98 21.13 7.45
N GLY A 249 -3.50 19.96 6.98
CA GLY A 249 -3.72 19.45 5.62
C GLY A 249 -5.13 18.90 5.41
N VAL A 250 -5.36 18.24 4.28
CA VAL A 250 -6.64 17.64 3.92
C VAL A 250 -6.83 16.29 4.60
N ALA A 251 -7.91 16.11 5.36
CA ALA A 251 -8.33 14.82 5.89
C ALA A 251 -9.27 14.14 4.87
N ILE A 252 -8.87 12.96 4.39
CA ILE A 252 -9.64 12.16 3.44
C ILE A 252 -10.00 10.81 4.07
N THR A 253 -11.20 10.29 3.78
CA THR A 253 -11.57 8.95 4.22
C THR A 253 -10.87 7.88 3.40
N ASP A 254 -10.70 6.68 3.95
CA ASP A 254 -10.58 5.48 3.11
C ASP A 254 -11.88 5.25 2.33
N CYS A 255 -11.91 4.26 1.44
CA CYS A 255 -13.08 4.01 0.59
C CYS A 255 -14.34 3.73 1.42
N MET A 256 -15.33 4.61 1.31
CA MET A 256 -16.58 4.52 2.06
C MET A 256 -17.48 3.35 1.61
N GLU A 257 -17.14 2.68 0.50
CA GLU A 257 -17.84 1.47 0.03
C GLU A 257 -17.27 0.17 0.63
N MET A 258 -16.22 0.24 1.48
CA MET A 258 -15.72 -0.92 2.22
C MET A 258 -16.80 -1.44 3.19
N ASP A 259 -16.85 -2.76 3.36
CA ASP A 259 -17.90 -3.44 4.17
C ASP A 259 -17.98 -2.92 5.61
N ALA A 260 -16.86 -2.52 6.19
CA ALA A 260 -16.81 -1.91 7.52
C ALA A 260 -17.73 -0.68 7.67
N ILE A 261 -17.92 0.08 6.59
CA ILE A 261 -18.79 1.27 6.55
C ILE A 261 -20.11 0.96 5.86
N SER A 262 -20.06 0.43 4.64
CA SER A 262 -21.24 0.30 3.78
C SER A 262 -22.33 -0.58 4.36
N LYS A 263 -21.94 -1.71 4.99
CA LYS A 263 -22.91 -2.66 5.60
C LYS A 263 -23.46 -2.19 6.94
N THR A 264 -22.71 -1.37 7.67
CA THR A 264 -23.11 -0.97 9.03
C THR A 264 -23.83 0.38 9.05
N PHE A 265 -23.34 1.35 8.30
CA PHE A 265 -23.82 2.74 8.34
C PHE A 265 -24.47 3.20 7.03
N GLY A 266 -24.25 2.47 5.91
CA GLY A 266 -24.62 2.91 4.58
C GLY A 266 -23.72 4.02 4.06
N THR A 267 -23.15 3.84 2.85
CA THR A 267 -22.10 4.71 2.31
C THR A 267 -22.46 6.20 2.30
N ALA A 268 -23.64 6.53 1.79
CA ALA A 268 -24.02 7.94 1.62
C ALA A 268 -24.37 8.64 2.94
N ASP A 269 -24.95 7.93 3.91
CA ASP A 269 -25.22 8.47 5.26
C ASP A 269 -23.93 8.61 6.06
N ALA A 270 -23.04 7.63 5.95
CA ALA A 270 -21.72 7.68 6.56
C ALA A 270 -20.88 8.84 6.00
N ALA A 271 -20.99 9.16 4.69
CA ALA A 271 -20.31 10.31 4.09
C ALA A 271 -20.72 11.64 4.74
N VAL A 272 -22.02 11.85 4.99
CA VAL A 272 -22.52 13.04 5.72
C VAL A 272 -21.89 13.07 7.13
N ARG A 273 -21.92 11.94 7.84
CA ARG A 273 -21.34 11.83 9.19
C ARG A 273 -19.83 12.09 9.20
N ALA A 274 -19.09 11.60 8.19
CA ALA A 274 -17.65 11.82 8.08
C ALA A 274 -17.31 13.32 7.95
N ILE A 275 -18.04 14.07 7.11
CA ILE A 275 -17.85 15.52 7.00
C ILE A 275 -18.18 16.23 8.33
N GLN A 276 -19.25 15.84 9.03
CA GLN A 276 -19.57 16.36 10.36
C GLN A 276 -18.46 16.08 11.38
N ALA A 277 -17.85 14.89 11.32
CA ALA A 277 -16.75 14.48 12.21
C ALA A 277 -15.43 15.25 11.96
N GLY A 278 -15.31 15.98 10.85
CA GLY A 278 -14.11 16.78 10.54
C GLY A 278 -13.33 16.34 9.28
N MET A 279 -13.83 15.33 8.55
CA MET A 279 -13.23 14.95 7.26
C MET A 279 -13.49 16.04 6.22
N ASP A 280 -12.53 16.26 5.32
CA ASP A 280 -12.64 17.25 4.25
C ASP A 280 -13.06 16.64 2.93
N ILE A 281 -12.64 15.39 2.65
CA ILE A 281 -13.00 14.65 1.44
C ILE A 281 -13.51 13.26 1.82
N VAL A 282 -14.61 12.83 1.20
CA VAL A 282 -15.10 11.45 1.25
C VAL A 282 -14.80 10.74 -0.05
N LEU A 283 -14.29 9.49 0.04
CA LEU A 283 -13.85 8.68 -1.08
C LEU A 283 -14.92 7.63 -1.44
N ILE A 284 -15.54 7.73 -2.62
CA ILE A 284 -16.54 6.81 -3.16
C ILE A 284 -15.99 6.18 -4.44
N SER A 285 -15.44 4.97 -4.34
CA SER A 285 -14.46 4.48 -5.32
C SER A 285 -15.03 3.66 -6.47
N HIS A 286 -16.26 3.12 -6.36
CA HIS A 286 -16.66 2.04 -7.25
C HIS A 286 -17.98 2.26 -7.98
N THR A 287 -19.04 2.67 -7.28
CA THR A 287 -20.43 2.58 -7.76
C THR A 287 -21.00 3.94 -8.16
N PRO A 288 -21.22 4.23 -9.46
CA PRO A 288 -21.71 5.55 -9.91
C PRO A 288 -23.04 5.97 -9.26
N SER A 289 -23.97 5.04 -9.06
CA SER A 289 -25.23 5.35 -8.38
C SER A 289 -25.05 5.77 -6.92
N VAL A 290 -24.09 5.15 -6.21
CA VAL A 290 -23.72 5.52 -4.82
C VAL A 290 -23.04 6.88 -4.78
N GLN A 291 -22.20 7.18 -5.77
CA GLN A 291 -21.55 8.50 -5.93
C GLN A 291 -22.60 9.61 -6.10
N ARG A 292 -23.61 9.41 -6.97
CA ARG A 292 -24.73 10.37 -7.15
C ARG A 292 -25.58 10.49 -5.89
N GLU A 293 -25.88 9.38 -5.22
CA GLU A 293 -26.64 9.40 -3.98
C GLU A 293 -25.88 10.15 -2.89
N THR A 294 -24.59 9.91 -2.74
CA THR A 294 -23.74 10.62 -1.77
C THR A 294 -23.75 12.13 -2.04
N HIS A 295 -23.55 12.54 -3.29
CA HIS A 295 -23.62 13.96 -3.65
C HIS A 295 -24.97 14.57 -3.25
N ARG A 296 -26.08 13.90 -3.59
CA ARG A 296 -27.44 14.38 -3.26
C ARG A 296 -27.65 14.51 -1.74
N LYS A 297 -27.16 13.56 -0.95
CA LYS A 297 -27.25 13.61 0.52
C LYS A 297 -26.40 14.71 1.12
N LEU A 298 -25.17 14.91 0.64
CA LEU A 298 -24.32 16.02 1.06
C LEU A 298 -24.99 17.37 0.76
N VAL A 299 -25.53 17.56 -0.45
CA VAL A 299 -26.29 18.77 -0.82
C VAL A 299 -27.46 19.00 0.12
N ALA A 300 -28.25 17.97 0.42
CA ALA A 300 -29.39 18.08 1.33
C ALA A 300 -28.94 18.46 2.75
N ALA A 301 -27.91 17.77 3.28
CA ALA A 301 -27.39 18.01 4.62
C ALA A 301 -26.74 19.41 4.79
N ILE A 302 -26.17 19.97 3.73
CA ILE A 302 -25.67 21.35 3.74
C ILE A 302 -26.84 22.35 3.71
N LYS A 303 -27.86 22.10 2.87
CA LYS A 303 -29.03 22.96 2.74
C LYS A 303 -29.88 23.05 4.01
N ASP A 304 -30.05 21.94 4.73
CA ASP A 304 -30.84 21.88 5.97
C ASP A 304 -30.04 22.22 7.23
N GLY A 305 -28.71 22.45 7.10
CA GLY A 305 -27.82 22.80 8.20
C GLY A 305 -27.33 21.60 9.04
N THR A 306 -27.65 20.35 8.67
CA THR A 306 -27.10 19.13 9.29
C THR A 306 -25.58 19.13 9.20
N ILE A 307 -25.00 19.59 8.08
CA ILE A 307 -23.60 19.99 7.97
C ILE A 307 -23.56 21.53 8.02
N PRO A 308 -23.00 22.12 9.09
CA PRO A 308 -22.89 23.58 9.19
C PRO A 308 -22.03 24.16 8.05
N MET A 309 -22.45 25.29 7.48
CA MET A 309 -21.71 25.96 6.41
C MET A 309 -20.26 26.26 6.81
N ALA A 310 -20.01 26.64 8.06
CA ALA A 310 -18.65 26.84 8.57
C ALA A 310 -17.76 25.59 8.38
N ARG A 311 -18.30 24.37 8.59
CA ARG A 311 -17.57 23.11 8.38
C ARG A 311 -17.24 22.91 6.89
N VAL A 312 -18.19 23.27 6.01
CA VAL A 312 -17.98 23.21 4.56
C VAL A 312 -16.89 24.19 4.13
N ASP A 313 -16.93 25.42 4.64
CA ASP A 313 -15.95 26.46 4.32
C ASP A 313 -14.53 26.09 4.77
N GLU A 314 -14.37 25.51 5.96
CA GLU A 314 -13.10 24.96 6.44
C GLU A 314 -12.53 23.84 5.56
N ALA A 315 -13.39 22.89 5.13
CA ALA A 315 -12.96 21.83 4.20
C ALA A 315 -12.51 22.41 2.86
N LEU A 316 -13.32 23.31 2.32
CA LEU A 316 -13.02 23.94 1.04
C LEU A 316 -11.75 24.79 1.09
N GLU A 317 -11.46 25.45 2.20
CA GLU A 317 -10.21 26.20 2.38
C GLU A 317 -9.00 25.27 2.26
N ARG A 318 -9.00 24.14 2.98
CA ARG A 318 -7.92 23.14 2.91
C ARG A 318 -7.78 22.53 1.51
N ILE A 319 -8.90 22.12 0.92
CA ILE A 319 -8.94 21.56 -0.44
C ILE A 319 -8.42 22.57 -1.47
N ASN A 320 -8.84 23.83 -1.39
CA ASN A 320 -8.41 24.88 -2.32
C ASN A 320 -6.92 25.20 -2.15
N ARG A 321 -6.39 25.19 -0.93
CA ARG A 321 -4.96 25.36 -0.64
C ARG A 321 -4.14 24.25 -1.29
N LEU A 322 -4.58 22.98 -1.15
CA LEU A 322 -3.97 21.84 -1.81
C LEU A 322 -4.01 21.96 -3.34
N LYS A 323 -5.16 22.29 -3.92
CA LYS A 323 -5.31 22.48 -5.36
C LYS A 323 -4.48 23.65 -5.90
N ALA A 324 -4.35 24.73 -5.15
CA ALA A 324 -3.50 25.86 -5.50
C ALA A 324 -2.02 25.48 -5.59
N LYS A 325 -1.55 24.60 -4.69
CA LYS A 325 -0.20 24.04 -4.72
C LYS A 325 0.06 23.31 -6.05
N HIS A 326 -0.91 22.54 -6.54
CA HIS A 326 -0.78 21.83 -7.82
C HIS A 326 -0.90 22.75 -9.04
N ARG A 327 -1.75 23.77 -8.98
CA ARG A 327 -1.88 24.77 -10.04
C ARG A 327 -0.63 25.62 -10.25
N ALA A 328 0.09 25.92 -9.17
CA ALA A 328 1.32 26.73 -9.22
C ALA A 328 2.52 25.97 -9.80
N ARG A 329 2.47 24.64 -9.82
CA ARG A 329 3.53 23.81 -10.39
C ARG A 329 3.43 23.83 -11.91
N LYS A 330 4.45 24.35 -12.56
CA LYS A 330 4.61 24.17 -14.00
C LYS A 330 4.83 22.69 -14.25
N GLU A 331 4.15 22.14 -15.24
CA GLU A 331 4.50 20.83 -15.78
C GLU A 331 5.99 20.87 -16.16
N ASN A 332 6.80 20.21 -15.37
CA ASN A 332 8.18 19.92 -15.77
C ASN A 332 8.06 18.86 -16.86
N GLY A 333 7.99 19.24 -18.12
CA GLY A 333 7.73 18.37 -19.26
C GLY A 333 8.82 17.29 -19.49
N GLU A 334 9.32 16.68 -18.41
CA GLU A 334 10.23 15.53 -18.46
C GLU A 334 9.47 14.32 -19.00
N GLU A 335 9.97 13.74 -20.06
CA GLU A 335 9.39 12.53 -20.65
C GLU A 335 9.58 11.34 -19.69
N LEU A 336 8.50 10.61 -19.44
CA LEU A 336 8.50 9.47 -18.50
C LEU A 336 9.63 8.47 -18.82
N ASP A 337 9.82 8.12 -20.09
CA ASP A 337 10.84 7.14 -20.51
C ASP A 337 12.25 7.55 -20.08
N LYS A 338 12.57 8.84 -20.16
CA LYS A 338 13.87 9.37 -19.71
C LYS A 338 14.01 9.28 -18.19
N LEU A 339 12.93 9.62 -17.44
CA LEU A 339 12.92 9.47 -15.99
C LEU A 339 13.15 8.02 -15.58
N VAL A 340 12.41 7.09 -16.18
CA VAL A 340 12.50 5.66 -15.87
C VAL A 340 13.91 5.12 -16.12
N VAL A 341 14.56 5.50 -17.22
CA VAL A 341 15.95 5.08 -17.50
C VAL A 341 16.91 5.57 -16.40
N GLN A 342 16.77 6.82 -15.95
CA GLN A 342 17.61 7.40 -14.89
C GLN A 342 17.33 6.77 -13.51
N HIS A 343 16.07 6.44 -13.21
CA HIS A 343 15.62 6.00 -11.90
C HIS A 343 15.87 4.52 -11.63
N ARG A 344 15.80 3.67 -12.67
CA ARG A 344 15.95 2.20 -12.55
C ARG A 344 17.23 1.76 -11.85
N GLU A 345 18.35 2.39 -12.17
CA GLU A 345 19.62 2.03 -11.53
C GLU A 345 19.63 2.35 -10.03
N THR A 346 19.10 3.53 -9.66
CA THR A 346 19.00 3.93 -8.25
C THR A 346 18.06 3.01 -7.47
N ALA A 347 16.90 2.70 -8.01
CA ALA A 347 15.95 1.77 -7.39
C ALA A 347 16.55 0.36 -7.25
N ALA A 348 17.24 -0.13 -8.28
CA ALA A 348 17.92 -1.43 -8.24
C ALA A 348 19.05 -1.47 -7.19
N ARG A 349 19.84 -0.40 -7.05
CA ARG A 349 20.89 -0.29 -6.03
C ARG A 349 20.31 -0.31 -4.60
N ILE A 350 19.18 0.36 -4.37
CA ILE A 350 18.50 0.33 -3.07
C ILE A 350 17.93 -1.08 -2.83
N ARG A 351 17.28 -1.69 -3.83
CA ARG A 351 16.70 -3.03 -3.73
C ARG A 351 17.72 -4.11 -3.32
N LYS A 352 18.96 -4.03 -3.77
CA LYS A 352 20.03 -4.94 -3.34
C LYS A 352 20.22 -4.99 -1.81
N ARG A 353 19.93 -3.87 -1.13
CA ARG A 353 20.05 -3.73 0.32
C ARG A 353 18.80 -4.18 1.09
N THR A 354 17.75 -4.65 0.41
CA THR A 354 16.49 -5.03 1.05
C THR A 354 16.43 -6.50 1.43
N ILE A 355 17.19 -7.38 0.77
CA ILE A 355 17.14 -8.82 1.06
C ILE A 355 17.77 -9.11 2.42
N SER A 356 17.01 -9.76 3.30
CA SER A 356 17.42 -10.03 4.68
C SER A 356 17.52 -11.51 4.95
N SER A 357 18.53 -11.91 5.75
CA SER A 357 18.55 -13.23 6.36
C SER A 357 17.57 -13.26 7.55
N LEU A 358 16.76 -14.30 7.61
CA LEU A 358 15.84 -14.58 8.71
C LEU A 358 16.47 -15.47 9.80
N THR A 359 17.68 -15.93 9.54
CA THR A 359 18.45 -16.84 10.44
C THR A 359 19.90 -16.39 10.49
N ASP A 360 20.62 -16.81 11.53
CA ASP A 360 22.04 -16.46 11.70
C ASP A 360 22.97 -17.13 10.67
N LEU A 361 22.51 -18.22 10.07
CA LEU A 361 23.29 -18.99 9.11
C LEU A 361 22.82 -18.66 7.69
N TRP A 362 23.72 -18.07 6.93
CA TRP A 362 23.49 -17.89 5.50
C TRP A 362 24.70 -18.44 4.69
N ALA A 363 24.38 -19.16 3.62
CA ALA A 363 25.34 -19.52 2.58
C ALA A 363 24.58 -19.69 1.26
N PRO A 364 25.11 -19.17 0.13
CA PRO A 364 24.48 -19.27 -1.17
C PRO A 364 24.55 -20.71 -1.72
N LEU A 365 23.93 -20.93 -2.87
CA LEU A 365 24.08 -22.14 -3.67
C LEU A 365 25.53 -22.27 -4.18
N ALA A 366 26.06 -23.48 -4.23
CA ALA A 366 27.36 -23.71 -4.87
C ALA A 366 27.26 -23.56 -6.40
N ALA A 367 28.22 -22.91 -7.02
CA ALA A 367 28.20 -22.64 -8.46
C ALA A 367 28.03 -23.94 -9.28
N GLY A 368 27.13 -23.91 -10.26
CA GLY A 368 26.83 -25.06 -11.12
C GLY A 368 26.08 -26.23 -10.47
N GLN A 369 25.65 -26.08 -9.23
CA GLN A 369 24.89 -27.10 -8.52
C GLN A 369 23.50 -27.29 -9.15
N LYS A 370 23.01 -28.55 -9.19
CA LYS A 370 21.60 -28.82 -9.50
C LYS A 370 20.72 -28.29 -8.38
N VAL A 371 19.63 -27.63 -8.72
CA VAL A 371 18.68 -27.02 -7.79
C VAL A 371 17.30 -27.64 -7.95
N GLU A 372 16.75 -28.13 -6.85
CA GLU A 372 15.38 -28.62 -6.74
C GLU A 372 14.53 -27.54 -6.07
N LEU A 373 13.86 -26.74 -6.89
CA LEU A 373 13.10 -25.57 -6.44
C LEU A 373 11.62 -25.94 -6.23
N ILE A 374 11.17 -25.94 -4.97
CA ILE A 374 9.77 -26.10 -4.56
C ILE A 374 9.22 -24.70 -4.27
N PHE A 375 8.16 -24.31 -4.96
CA PHE A 375 7.69 -22.93 -4.93
C PHE A 375 6.19 -22.87 -4.62
N CYS A 376 5.84 -22.39 -3.41
CA CYS A 376 4.47 -22.09 -3.04
C CYS A 376 3.99 -20.85 -3.79
N ARG A 377 2.93 -20.99 -4.61
CA ARG A 377 2.43 -19.91 -5.48
C ARG A 377 1.80 -18.79 -4.65
N PRO A 378 2.29 -17.55 -4.77
CA PRO A 378 1.66 -16.42 -4.13
C PRO A 378 0.21 -16.20 -4.58
N TYR A 379 -0.61 -15.73 -3.67
CA TYR A 379 -1.98 -15.30 -3.92
C TYR A 379 -2.22 -13.92 -3.31
N ARG A 380 -3.32 -13.30 -3.66
CA ARG A 380 -3.75 -12.00 -3.11
C ARG A 380 -4.22 -12.17 -1.67
N GLN A 381 -3.46 -11.65 -0.69
CA GLN A 381 -3.80 -11.77 0.73
C GLN A 381 -4.88 -10.78 1.15
N SER A 382 -4.84 -9.54 0.66
CA SER A 382 -5.80 -8.49 0.97
C SER A 382 -6.32 -7.82 -0.30
N TYR A 383 -7.41 -7.07 -0.17
CA TYR A 383 -7.93 -6.27 -1.29
C TYR A 383 -7.01 -5.11 -1.71
N ALA A 384 -6.07 -4.73 -0.87
CA ALA A 384 -5.06 -3.72 -1.21
C ALA A 384 -3.99 -4.26 -2.17
N ASP A 385 -3.66 -5.57 -2.09
CA ASP A 385 -2.63 -6.21 -2.91
C ASP A 385 -3.03 -6.30 -4.38
N GLU A 386 -2.05 -6.25 -5.27
CA GLU A 386 -2.22 -6.66 -6.67
C GLU A 386 -1.67 -8.07 -6.88
N GLN A 387 -2.39 -8.86 -7.66
CA GLN A 387 -1.95 -10.21 -7.99
C GLN A 387 -0.80 -10.16 -8.99
N THR A 388 0.29 -10.88 -8.68
CA THR A 388 1.44 -11.06 -9.57
C THR A 388 1.68 -12.53 -9.81
N ASP A 389 1.79 -12.95 -11.05
CA ASP A 389 2.30 -14.28 -11.38
C ASP A 389 3.82 -14.23 -11.52
N SER A 390 4.50 -14.55 -10.43
CA SER A 390 5.96 -14.62 -10.36
C SER A 390 6.50 -16.06 -10.21
N SER A 391 5.62 -17.05 -10.35
CA SER A 391 5.93 -18.44 -10.00
C SER A 391 7.13 -19.01 -10.75
N ASN A 392 7.30 -18.71 -12.04
CA ASN A 392 8.40 -19.25 -12.84
C ASN A 392 9.68 -18.40 -12.79
N LEU A 393 9.57 -17.13 -12.37
CA LEU A 393 10.66 -16.16 -12.50
C LEU A 393 11.91 -16.54 -11.71
N LEU A 394 11.77 -17.11 -10.53
CA LEU A 394 12.91 -17.53 -9.73
C LEU A 394 13.70 -18.63 -10.42
N ALA A 395 13.01 -19.66 -10.96
CA ALA A 395 13.64 -20.73 -11.72
C ALA A 395 14.35 -20.21 -12.97
N GLU A 396 13.72 -19.28 -13.71
CA GLU A 396 14.31 -18.66 -14.89
C GLU A 396 15.58 -17.86 -14.57
N HIS A 397 15.54 -17.05 -13.49
CA HIS A 397 16.71 -16.30 -13.06
C HIS A 397 17.86 -17.19 -12.58
N LEU A 398 17.57 -18.24 -11.83
CA LEU A 398 18.60 -19.21 -11.41
C LEU A 398 19.22 -19.92 -12.63
N ARG A 399 18.44 -20.32 -13.63
CA ARG A 399 18.95 -20.86 -14.90
C ARG A 399 19.84 -19.87 -15.64
N LYS A 400 19.47 -18.58 -15.68
CA LYS A 400 20.32 -17.51 -16.24
C LYS A 400 21.62 -17.32 -15.46
N HIS A 401 21.65 -17.68 -14.18
CA HIS A 401 22.86 -17.68 -13.36
C HIS A 401 23.67 -18.98 -13.47
N GLY A 402 23.30 -19.91 -14.36
CA GLY A 402 24.06 -21.13 -14.65
C GLY A 402 23.70 -22.35 -13.82
N PHE A 403 22.55 -22.33 -13.13
CA PHE A 403 22.06 -23.49 -12.39
C PHE A 403 21.17 -24.39 -13.25
N ASP A 404 21.27 -25.72 -13.02
CA ASP A 404 20.29 -26.70 -13.54
C ASP A 404 19.12 -26.75 -12.56
N VAL A 405 17.95 -26.25 -12.95
CA VAL A 405 16.80 -26.08 -12.04
C VAL A 405 15.66 -27.01 -12.41
N ALA A 406 15.37 -27.97 -11.53
CA ALA A 406 14.11 -28.71 -11.51
C ALA A 406 13.08 -27.90 -10.69
N PHE A 407 11.95 -27.57 -11.31
CA PHE A 407 10.95 -26.66 -10.75
C PHE A 407 9.66 -27.38 -10.40
N THR A 408 9.24 -27.29 -9.14
CA THR A 408 8.01 -27.90 -8.60
C THR A 408 7.13 -26.80 -8.00
N PRO A 409 6.23 -26.20 -8.78
CA PRO A 409 5.25 -25.25 -8.25
C PRO A 409 4.14 -26.00 -7.51
N VAL A 410 3.74 -25.47 -6.34
CA VAL A 410 2.64 -26.00 -5.53
C VAL A 410 1.69 -24.86 -5.11
N PRO A 411 0.40 -25.13 -4.88
CA PRO A 411 -0.49 -24.15 -4.26
C PRO A 411 0.02 -23.77 -2.85
N SER A 412 -0.23 -22.55 -2.39
CA SER A 412 0.11 -22.19 -1.02
C SER A 412 -0.78 -22.92 0.01
N ASP A 413 -2.03 -23.20 -0.35
CA ASP A 413 -3.02 -23.97 0.41
C ASP A 413 -3.03 -25.46 0.06
N LEU A 414 -1.87 -26.01 -0.30
CA LEU A 414 -1.75 -27.41 -0.77
C LEU A 414 -2.40 -28.40 0.21
N SER A 415 -3.00 -29.44 -0.37
CA SER A 415 -3.59 -30.56 0.37
C SER A 415 -2.52 -31.51 0.93
N GLU A 416 -2.88 -32.38 1.86
CA GLU A 416 -1.99 -33.43 2.36
C GLU A 416 -1.53 -34.38 1.25
N GLU A 417 -2.38 -34.67 0.26
CA GLU A 417 -2.05 -35.51 -0.89
C GLU A 417 -0.98 -34.84 -1.76
N GLU A 418 -1.13 -33.53 -2.03
CA GLU A 418 -0.14 -32.77 -2.80
C GLU A 418 1.20 -32.68 -2.06
N ALA A 419 1.19 -32.46 -0.74
CA ALA A 419 2.38 -32.45 0.08
C ALA A 419 3.06 -33.84 0.05
N SER A 420 2.30 -34.93 0.19
CA SER A 420 2.81 -36.31 0.13
C SER A 420 3.41 -36.61 -1.25
N ARG A 421 2.80 -36.13 -2.32
CA ARG A 421 3.33 -36.29 -3.70
C ARG A 421 4.67 -35.56 -3.85
N VAL A 422 4.80 -34.35 -3.31
CA VAL A 422 6.07 -33.59 -3.31
C VAL A 422 7.14 -34.35 -2.52
N LEU A 423 6.78 -34.92 -1.35
CA LEU A 423 7.68 -35.67 -0.49
C LEU A 423 8.09 -37.04 -1.08
N SER A 424 7.27 -37.65 -1.93
CA SER A 424 7.60 -38.92 -2.58
C SER A 424 8.67 -38.84 -3.66
N GLN A 425 8.96 -37.63 -4.14
CA GLN A 425 9.99 -37.40 -5.15
C GLN A 425 11.39 -37.42 -4.53
N GLU A 426 12.29 -38.21 -5.09
CA GLU A 426 13.71 -38.14 -4.75
C GLU A 426 14.36 -36.90 -5.40
N ARG A 427 15.19 -36.22 -4.60
CA ARG A 427 15.92 -35.02 -5.05
C ARG A 427 17.40 -35.18 -4.89
N THR A 428 18.15 -34.86 -5.94
CA THR A 428 19.58 -35.08 -6.03
C THR A 428 20.42 -33.80 -5.98
N GLY A 429 19.76 -32.65 -5.92
CA GLY A 429 20.39 -31.31 -5.91
C GLY A 429 20.23 -30.58 -4.58
N ALA A 430 20.66 -29.34 -4.53
CA ALA A 430 20.30 -28.42 -3.45
C ALA A 430 18.78 -28.17 -3.47
N VAL A 431 18.13 -28.38 -2.33
CA VAL A 431 16.68 -28.16 -2.22
C VAL A 431 16.44 -26.72 -1.74
N VAL A 432 15.66 -25.98 -2.52
CA VAL A 432 15.18 -24.63 -2.18
C VAL A 432 13.68 -24.67 -2.01
N PHE A 433 13.19 -24.26 -0.86
CA PHE A 433 11.77 -24.20 -0.54
C PHE A 433 11.33 -22.74 -0.39
N CYS A 434 10.44 -22.28 -1.28
CA CYS A 434 9.85 -20.95 -1.22
C CYS A 434 8.50 -21.04 -0.52
N SER A 435 8.40 -20.46 0.69
CA SER A 435 7.17 -20.37 1.46
C SER A 435 6.37 -19.10 1.11
N TYR A 436 5.05 -19.18 1.25
CA TYR A 436 4.17 -18.03 1.18
C TYR A 436 3.11 -18.12 2.27
N LEU A 437 3.20 -17.27 3.31
CA LEU A 437 2.30 -17.20 4.46
C LEU A 437 2.07 -18.57 5.14
N PRO A 438 3.12 -19.27 5.54
CA PRO A 438 2.98 -20.61 6.14
C PRO A 438 2.20 -20.62 7.46
N ALA A 439 2.03 -19.47 8.12
CA ALA A 439 1.19 -19.33 9.31
C ALA A 439 -0.27 -19.76 9.03
N ASP A 440 -0.78 -19.47 7.85
CA ASP A 440 -2.15 -19.75 7.44
C ASP A 440 -2.31 -21.15 6.81
N HIS A 441 -1.18 -21.86 6.51
CA HIS A 441 -1.17 -23.08 5.71
C HIS A 441 -0.47 -24.25 6.44
N PRO A 442 -1.20 -25.07 7.24
CA PRO A 442 -0.63 -26.18 8.02
C PRO A 442 0.16 -27.18 7.19
N ASN A 443 -0.35 -27.55 6.00
CA ASN A 443 0.30 -28.53 5.14
C ASN A 443 1.59 -27.98 4.51
N GLN A 444 1.69 -26.66 4.32
CA GLN A 444 2.94 -26.02 3.89
C GLN A 444 4.01 -26.11 5.00
N ARG A 445 3.61 -25.93 6.28
CA ARG A 445 4.50 -26.13 7.42
C ARG A 445 4.98 -27.57 7.53
N MET A 446 4.06 -28.53 7.48
CA MET A 446 4.38 -29.95 7.52
C MET A 446 5.34 -30.33 6.38
N LEU A 447 5.10 -29.86 5.16
CA LEU A 447 5.99 -30.09 4.02
C LEU A 447 7.40 -29.54 4.28
N ALA A 448 7.51 -28.30 4.80
CA ALA A 448 8.79 -27.67 5.12
C ALA A 448 9.56 -28.45 6.20
N GLU A 449 8.88 -28.91 7.25
CA GLU A 449 9.48 -29.70 8.34
C GLU A 449 10.00 -31.06 7.85
N GLU A 450 9.23 -31.75 7.02
CA GLU A 450 9.64 -33.05 6.44
C GLU A 450 10.80 -32.89 5.44
N LEU A 451 10.80 -31.81 4.65
CA LEU A 451 11.93 -31.48 3.77
C LEU A 451 13.19 -31.17 4.58
N ALA A 452 13.08 -30.40 5.67
CA ALA A 452 14.23 -30.08 6.52
C ALA A 452 14.84 -31.29 7.21
N LYS A 453 14.03 -32.31 7.57
CA LYS A 453 14.52 -33.59 8.10
C LYS A 453 15.29 -34.39 7.07
N ARG A 454 14.84 -34.38 5.80
CA ARG A 454 15.47 -35.17 4.71
C ARG A 454 16.68 -34.47 4.10
N TYR A 455 16.67 -33.15 4.06
CA TYR A 455 17.68 -32.29 3.43
C TYR A 455 18.23 -31.29 4.45
N PRO A 456 19.27 -31.67 5.24
CA PRO A 456 19.81 -30.80 6.30
C PRO A 456 20.30 -29.42 5.82
N ASP A 457 20.66 -29.33 4.53
CA ASP A 457 21.13 -28.11 3.87
C ASP A 457 20.00 -27.34 3.11
N LEU A 458 18.75 -27.65 3.46
CA LEU A 458 17.57 -26.98 2.89
C LEU A 458 17.70 -25.45 2.99
N ILE A 459 17.46 -24.77 1.87
CA ILE A 459 17.42 -23.30 1.80
C ILE A 459 15.97 -22.87 1.74
N GLY A 460 15.57 -21.97 2.63
CA GLY A 460 14.25 -21.33 2.61
C GLY A 460 14.28 -19.95 1.95
N VAL A 461 13.19 -19.62 1.28
CA VAL A 461 12.89 -18.27 0.79
C VAL A 461 11.48 -17.91 1.23
N SER A 462 11.32 -16.92 2.12
CA SER A 462 10.02 -16.33 2.39
C SER A 462 9.69 -15.34 1.28
N LEU A 463 8.58 -15.58 0.57
CA LEU A 463 8.15 -14.76 -0.54
C LEU A 463 7.36 -13.51 -0.09
N ARG A 464 7.09 -13.37 1.22
CA ARG A 464 6.35 -12.23 1.75
C ARG A 464 6.78 -11.85 3.17
N SER A 465 6.45 -12.67 4.17
CA SER A 465 6.48 -12.24 5.56
C SER A 465 7.81 -12.56 6.27
N PRO A 466 8.48 -11.57 6.90
CA PRO A 466 9.66 -11.87 7.72
C PRO A 466 9.32 -12.69 8.96
N TYR A 467 8.04 -12.74 9.37
CA TYR A 467 7.57 -13.55 10.49
C TYR A 467 7.51 -15.06 10.18
N ASP A 468 7.68 -15.45 8.93
CA ASP A 468 7.71 -16.86 8.51
C ASP A 468 8.78 -17.67 9.27
N ALA A 469 9.88 -17.04 9.68
CA ALA A 469 10.92 -17.71 10.48
C ALA A 469 10.44 -18.21 11.86
N ARG A 470 9.45 -17.53 12.47
CA ARG A 470 8.83 -17.96 13.72
C ARG A 470 7.97 -19.22 13.54
N VAL A 471 7.41 -19.37 12.34
CA VAL A 471 6.50 -20.44 11.97
C VAL A 471 7.26 -21.66 11.43
N LEU A 472 8.42 -21.41 10.82
CA LEU A 472 9.29 -22.42 10.22
C LEU A 472 10.69 -22.46 10.89
N PRO A 473 10.78 -22.77 12.20
CA PRO A 473 12.06 -22.82 12.91
C PRO A 473 12.99 -23.94 12.42
N CYS A 474 12.47 -24.88 11.63
CA CYS A 474 13.24 -25.91 10.96
C CYS A 474 14.19 -25.38 9.87
N MET A 475 13.95 -24.18 9.35
CA MET A 475 14.78 -23.55 8.33
C MET A 475 16.05 -22.96 8.94
N LYS A 476 17.21 -23.57 8.66
CA LYS A 476 18.51 -23.08 9.15
C LYS A 476 19.10 -21.97 8.28
N ARG A 477 18.79 -21.97 6.99
CA ARG A 477 19.21 -21.00 5.97
C ARG A 477 17.95 -20.43 5.36
N TYR A 478 17.57 -19.20 5.74
CA TYR A 478 16.28 -18.65 5.35
C TYR A 478 16.42 -17.15 5.06
N ILE A 479 15.96 -16.70 3.89
CA ILE A 479 15.98 -15.29 3.47
C ILE A 479 14.59 -14.82 3.11
N THR A 480 14.41 -13.50 3.11
CA THR A 480 13.18 -12.85 2.61
C THR A 480 13.49 -11.66 1.71
N GLY A 481 12.64 -11.47 0.69
CA GLY A 481 12.55 -10.27 -0.13
C GLY A 481 11.36 -9.38 0.24
N TYR A 482 10.55 -9.78 1.24
CA TYR A 482 9.34 -9.11 1.74
C TYR A 482 8.18 -9.02 0.73
N GLU A 483 8.38 -9.39 -0.50
CA GLU A 483 7.40 -9.30 -1.58
C GLU A 483 7.68 -10.35 -2.67
N SER A 484 6.66 -10.75 -3.42
CA SER A 484 6.76 -11.70 -4.52
C SER A 484 6.76 -11.02 -5.91
N THR A 485 7.16 -9.75 -5.98
CA THR A 485 7.26 -9.02 -7.26
C THR A 485 8.42 -9.51 -8.11
N ALA A 486 8.36 -9.28 -9.43
CA ALA A 486 9.40 -9.70 -10.36
C ALA A 486 10.79 -9.18 -9.97
N GLU A 487 10.88 -7.92 -9.56
CA GLU A 487 12.15 -7.32 -9.18
C GLU A 487 12.69 -7.84 -7.84
N ALA A 488 11.81 -8.20 -6.88
CA ALA A 488 12.23 -8.85 -5.64
C ALA A 488 12.72 -10.28 -5.90
N ILE A 489 12.00 -11.05 -6.69
CA ILE A 489 12.40 -12.42 -7.11
C ILE A 489 13.77 -12.39 -7.80
N LYS A 490 13.99 -11.41 -8.67
CA LYS A 490 15.29 -11.21 -9.31
C LYS A 490 16.39 -10.90 -8.30
N ALA A 491 16.14 -10.04 -7.30
CA ALA A 491 17.12 -9.75 -6.24
C ALA A 491 17.39 -11.00 -5.38
N VAL A 492 16.35 -11.74 -4.97
CA VAL A 492 16.48 -13.02 -4.26
C VAL A 492 17.32 -14.02 -5.05
N SER A 493 17.10 -14.15 -6.37
CA SER A 493 17.88 -15.07 -7.21
C SER A 493 19.38 -14.77 -7.21
N ARG A 494 19.76 -13.50 -7.14
CA ARG A 494 21.18 -13.06 -7.09
C ARG A 494 21.83 -13.42 -5.75
N VAL A 495 21.07 -13.28 -4.66
CA VAL A 495 21.53 -13.67 -3.32
C VAL A 495 21.67 -15.21 -3.23
N LEU A 496 20.69 -15.95 -3.74
CA LEU A 496 20.79 -17.43 -3.82
C LEU A 496 21.99 -17.88 -4.64
N ALA A 497 22.29 -17.19 -5.74
CA ALA A 497 23.42 -17.49 -6.63
C ALA A 497 24.79 -17.03 -6.08
N GLY A 498 24.86 -16.41 -4.91
CA GLY A 498 26.11 -15.89 -4.33
C GLY A 498 26.68 -14.67 -5.08
N LEU A 499 25.88 -14.01 -5.91
CA LEU A 499 26.26 -12.79 -6.63
C LEU A 499 26.09 -11.53 -5.77
N GLU A 500 25.29 -11.61 -4.72
CA GLU A 500 25.03 -10.56 -3.74
C GLU A 500 24.82 -11.19 -2.35
N GLU A 501 25.06 -10.40 -1.29
CA GLU A 501 24.84 -10.81 0.09
C GLU A 501 23.47 -10.27 0.60
N PRO A 502 22.79 -10.98 1.51
CA PRO A 502 21.56 -10.51 2.16
C PRO A 502 21.93 -9.48 3.26
N THR A 503 22.11 -8.21 2.85
CA THR A 503 22.58 -7.14 3.75
C THR A 503 21.46 -6.38 4.45
N GLY A 504 20.20 -6.69 4.13
CA GLY A 504 19.03 -6.10 4.78
C GLY A 504 18.96 -6.47 6.27
N ARG A 505 18.51 -5.52 7.09
CA ARG A 505 18.26 -5.72 8.52
C ARG A 505 16.77 -5.95 8.73
N LEU A 506 16.39 -6.90 9.58
CA LEU A 506 14.98 -7.13 9.88
C LEU A 506 14.36 -5.89 10.53
N PRO A 507 13.35 -5.27 9.91
CA PRO A 507 12.71 -4.07 10.46
C PRO A 507 11.59 -4.41 11.46
N ILE A 508 11.69 -5.59 12.06
CA ILE A 508 10.73 -6.12 13.04
C ILE A 508 11.44 -6.47 14.35
N THR A 509 10.76 -6.29 15.46
CA THR A 509 11.20 -6.84 16.75
C THR A 509 11.04 -8.36 16.70
N GLN A 510 12.11 -9.08 17.04
CA GLN A 510 12.12 -10.56 17.09
C GLN A 510 11.33 -11.10 18.28
#